data_7bec5586794dfbdd310d747742cf6ae4
#
_entry.id   7bec5586794dfbdd310d747742cf6ae4
#
_cell.length_a   1.000
_cell.length_b   1.000
_cell.length_c   1.000
_cell.angle_alpha   90.00
_cell.angle_beta   90.00
_cell.angle_gamma   90.00
#
_symmetry.space_group_name_H-M   'P 1'
#
loop_
_entity.id
_entity.type
_entity.pdbx_description
1 polymer ?
#
loop_
_entity_poly.entity_id
_entity_poly.type
_entity_poly.pdbx_seq_one_letter_code
_entity_poly.pdbx_strand_id
1 'polypeptide(L)'
;IPVEWQDTQITSLDTPGYFDFAAEVKLAMNVADTGMIMVSAKSGVEVGTEKAWEYCEEMHLPRMFFINQMDDENADFEKTLAELRKEFGKAVAPVQIPFNDEDGKFVGFINVIKRDARKKVDGKLQKCPMPEDKVDQVEKLRAMVIEVAAESSEEKKKKFFNDEELTEEE
;
A
#
# COMPACT_ATOMS: atom_id res chain seq x y z
N ILE A 1 2.31 -13.28 14.55
CA ILE A 1 1.32 -12.52 15.35
C ILE A 1 -0.04 -12.75 14.73
N PRO A 2 -0.99 -13.42 15.41
CA PRO A 2 -2.35 -13.58 14.91
C PRO A 2 -3.15 -12.28 15.08
N VAL A 3 -3.94 -11.92 14.07
CA VAL A 3 -4.86 -10.79 14.06
C VAL A 3 -6.21 -11.28 13.53
N GLU A 4 -7.31 -10.94 14.19
CA GLU A 4 -8.66 -11.20 13.72
C GLU A 4 -9.27 -9.93 13.12
N TRP A 5 -9.79 -10.05 11.90
CA TRP A 5 -10.44 -8.96 11.19
C TRP A 5 -11.63 -9.48 10.38
N GLN A 6 -12.84 -9.00 10.65
CA GLN A 6 -14.07 -9.34 9.91
C GLN A 6 -14.21 -10.84 9.61
N ASP A 7 -14.21 -11.67 10.65
CA ASP A 7 -14.28 -13.14 10.57
C ASP A 7 -13.12 -13.83 9.84
N THR A 8 -12.04 -13.09 9.56
CA THR A 8 -10.82 -13.60 8.93
C THR A 8 -9.68 -13.58 9.93
N GLN A 9 -8.97 -14.70 10.05
CA GLN A 9 -7.73 -14.79 10.83
C GLN A 9 -6.54 -14.49 9.93
N ILE A 10 -5.79 -13.44 10.26
CA ILE A 10 -4.56 -13.05 9.57
C ILE A 10 -3.39 -13.40 10.48
N THR A 11 -2.44 -14.18 9.99
CA THR A 11 -1.19 -14.48 10.73
C THR A 11 -0.05 -13.68 10.12
N SER A 12 0.44 -12.68 10.86
CA SER A 12 1.63 -11.91 10.47
C SER A 12 2.89 -12.62 10.93
N LEU A 13 3.81 -12.85 9.99
CA LEU A 13 5.16 -13.36 10.20
C LEU A 13 6.13 -12.18 10.06
N ASP A 14 6.61 -11.68 11.19
CA ASP A 14 7.63 -10.63 11.22
C ASP A 14 9.00 -11.24 10.97
N THR A 15 9.73 -10.71 10.00
CA THR A 15 11.04 -11.24 9.57
C THR A 15 12.15 -10.23 9.83
N PRO A 16 13.38 -10.70 10.10
CA PRO A 16 14.54 -9.83 10.26
C PRO A 16 14.79 -8.99 9.01
N GLY A 17 15.18 -7.71 9.20
CA GLY A 17 15.53 -6.80 8.09
C GLY A 17 17.00 -6.83 7.67
N TYR A 18 17.87 -7.49 8.42
CA TYR A 18 19.30 -7.57 8.08
C TYR A 18 19.58 -8.67 7.08
N PHE A 19 20.46 -8.40 6.12
CA PHE A 19 20.81 -9.32 5.01
C PHE A 19 21.38 -10.66 5.49
N ASP A 20 22.03 -10.70 6.65
CA ASP A 20 22.57 -11.93 7.25
C ASP A 20 21.47 -12.96 7.56
N PHE A 21 20.23 -12.53 7.67
CA PHE A 21 19.05 -13.35 7.97
C PHE A 21 18.16 -13.60 6.76
N ALA A 22 18.68 -13.50 5.54
CA ALA A 22 17.90 -13.73 4.31
C ALA A 22 17.27 -15.12 4.24
N ALA A 23 17.90 -16.13 4.89
CA ALA A 23 17.36 -17.49 4.94
C ALA A 23 16.05 -17.55 5.73
N GLU A 24 15.95 -16.85 6.85
CA GLU A 24 14.75 -16.75 7.70
C GLU A 24 13.62 -16.04 6.95
N VAL A 25 13.94 -14.99 6.20
CA VAL A 25 12.98 -14.28 5.33
C VAL A 25 12.39 -15.26 4.30
N LYS A 26 13.25 -15.99 3.58
CA LYS A 26 12.81 -16.96 2.57
C LYS A 26 12.01 -18.12 3.17
N LEU A 27 12.36 -18.57 4.38
CA LEU A 27 11.57 -19.60 5.08
C LEU A 27 10.16 -19.11 5.43
N ALA A 28 10.03 -17.88 5.92
CA ALA A 28 8.72 -17.30 6.19
C ALA A 28 7.89 -17.12 4.91
N MET A 29 8.51 -16.67 3.83
CA MET A 29 7.84 -16.49 2.53
C MET A 29 7.31 -17.80 1.93
N ASN A 30 7.93 -18.95 2.20
CA ASN A 30 7.46 -20.26 1.71
C ASN A 30 6.08 -20.67 2.25
N VAL A 31 5.64 -20.08 3.36
CA VAL A 31 4.36 -20.40 4.00
C VAL A 31 3.40 -19.21 4.03
N ALA A 32 3.83 -18.05 3.49
CA ALA A 32 3.02 -16.86 3.42
C ALA A 32 2.18 -16.83 2.13
N ASP A 33 0.99 -16.25 2.23
CA ASP A 33 0.11 -16.02 1.07
C ASP A 33 0.42 -14.70 0.37
N THR A 34 1.06 -13.76 1.08
CA THR A 34 1.43 -12.43 0.54
C THR A 34 2.62 -11.84 1.29
N GLY A 35 3.41 -11.04 0.58
CA GLY A 35 4.50 -10.24 1.15
C GLY A 35 4.08 -8.80 1.41
N MET A 36 4.33 -8.29 2.63
CA MET A 36 4.21 -6.86 2.94
C MET A 36 5.61 -6.27 3.07
N ILE A 37 6.00 -5.44 2.11
CA ILE A 37 7.32 -4.81 2.08
C ILE A 37 7.22 -3.46 2.79
N MET A 38 7.90 -3.36 3.94
CA MET A 38 7.93 -2.15 4.74
C MET A 38 8.92 -1.14 4.16
N VAL A 39 8.46 0.08 3.90
CA VAL A 39 9.28 1.17 3.35
C VAL A 39 9.19 2.38 4.27
N SER A 40 10.32 3.01 4.59
CA SER A 40 10.34 4.24 5.38
C SER A 40 9.93 5.44 4.51
N ALA A 41 8.95 6.23 4.98
CA ALA A 41 8.56 7.47 4.30
C ALA A 41 9.68 8.53 4.27
N LYS A 42 10.70 8.37 5.12
CA LYS A 42 11.87 9.23 5.21
C LYS A 42 12.99 8.80 4.27
N SER A 43 13.32 7.50 4.29
CA SER A 43 14.44 6.95 3.52
C SER A 43 14.06 6.64 2.07
N GLY A 44 12.80 6.31 1.80
CA GLY A 44 12.35 5.89 0.48
C GLY A 44 12.77 4.45 0.15
N VAL A 45 13.07 4.19 -1.11
CA VAL A 45 13.54 2.88 -1.59
C VAL A 45 14.99 2.65 -1.19
N GLU A 46 15.23 1.56 -0.49
CA GLU A 46 16.55 1.13 -0.04
C GLU A 46 16.88 -0.25 -0.62
N VAL A 47 18.14 -0.67 -0.54
CA VAL A 47 18.59 -2.00 -1.01
C VAL A 47 17.76 -3.15 -0.41
N GLY A 48 17.33 -3.01 0.86
CA GLY A 48 16.43 -3.96 1.51
C GLY A 48 15.08 -4.07 0.84
N THR A 49 14.54 -2.95 0.34
CA THR A 49 13.27 -2.90 -0.42
C THR A 49 13.40 -3.66 -1.73
N GLU A 50 14.49 -3.43 -2.48
CA GLU A 50 14.77 -4.12 -3.75
C GLU A 50 14.91 -5.63 -3.53
N LYS A 51 15.65 -6.04 -2.50
CA LYS A 51 15.84 -7.45 -2.16
C LYS A 51 14.54 -8.15 -1.73
N ALA A 52 13.71 -7.50 -0.93
CA ALA A 52 12.42 -8.04 -0.55
C ALA A 52 11.51 -8.22 -1.77
N TRP A 53 11.56 -7.28 -2.70
CA TRP A 53 10.85 -7.40 -3.98
C TRP A 53 11.37 -8.57 -4.81
N GLU A 54 12.69 -8.71 -5.01
CA GLU A 54 13.31 -9.84 -5.71
C GLU A 54 12.88 -11.18 -5.12
N TYR A 55 12.85 -11.33 -3.79
CA TYR A 55 12.43 -12.56 -3.15
C TYR A 55 10.95 -12.88 -3.42
N CYS A 56 10.08 -11.87 -3.40
CA CYS A 56 8.68 -12.06 -3.78
C CYS A 56 8.53 -12.49 -5.25
N GLU A 57 9.34 -11.92 -6.17
CA GLU A 57 9.38 -12.31 -7.57
C GLU A 57 9.82 -13.77 -7.74
N GLU A 58 10.95 -14.16 -7.12
CA GLU A 58 11.48 -15.54 -7.17
C GLU A 58 10.45 -16.57 -6.72
N MET A 59 9.65 -16.22 -5.71
CA MET A 59 8.65 -17.12 -5.10
C MET A 59 7.25 -16.97 -5.69
N HIS A 60 7.06 -16.09 -6.68
CA HIS A 60 5.76 -15.73 -7.25
C HIS A 60 4.74 -15.32 -6.19
N LEU A 61 5.20 -14.67 -5.13
CA LEU A 61 4.39 -14.24 -4.00
C LEU A 61 3.70 -12.90 -4.31
N PRO A 62 2.36 -12.80 -4.20
CA PRO A 62 1.69 -11.51 -4.22
C PRO A 62 2.27 -10.58 -3.16
N ARG A 63 2.34 -9.28 -3.46
CA ARG A 63 3.03 -8.33 -2.59
C ARG A 63 2.40 -6.96 -2.58
N MET A 64 2.62 -6.25 -1.49
CA MET A 64 2.25 -4.86 -1.33
C MET A 64 3.35 -4.09 -0.60
N PHE A 65 3.41 -2.78 -0.84
CA PHE A 65 4.23 -1.88 -0.04
C PHE A 65 3.42 -1.27 1.10
N PHE A 66 4.04 -1.13 2.26
CA PHE A 66 3.52 -0.37 3.38
C PHE A 66 4.50 0.76 3.70
N ILE A 67 4.12 1.99 3.38
CA ILE A 67 4.92 3.18 3.68
C ILE A 67 4.69 3.55 5.15
N ASN A 68 5.71 3.35 5.96
CA ASN A 68 5.70 3.52 7.41
C ASN A 68 6.40 4.83 7.84
N GLN A 69 6.35 5.17 9.13
CA GLN A 69 6.98 6.36 9.71
C GLN A 69 6.46 7.68 9.12
N MET A 70 5.17 7.73 8.82
CA MET A 70 4.52 8.93 8.30
C MET A 70 4.44 10.07 9.34
N ASP A 71 4.73 9.78 10.59
CA ASP A 71 4.81 10.73 11.70
C ASP A 71 6.21 11.35 11.91
N ASP A 72 7.22 10.93 11.13
CA ASP A 72 8.54 11.57 11.12
C ASP A 72 8.44 12.94 10.40
N GLU A 73 9.15 13.95 10.93
CA GLU A 73 9.18 15.31 10.34
C GLU A 73 9.76 15.37 8.92
N ASN A 74 10.54 14.38 8.53
CA ASN A 74 11.14 14.24 7.19
C ASN A 74 10.40 13.22 6.31
N ALA A 75 9.20 12.78 6.73
CA ALA A 75 8.40 11.86 5.94
C ALA A 75 7.86 12.54 4.68
N ASP A 76 8.04 11.89 3.53
CA ASP A 76 7.51 12.36 2.25
C ASP A 76 6.89 11.19 1.49
N PHE A 77 5.56 11.09 1.57
CA PHE A 77 4.81 10.04 0.90
C PHE A 77 4.91 10.13 -0.63
N GLU A 78 4.77 11.33 -1.18
CA GLU A 78 4.75 11.53 -2.63
C GLU A 78 6.09 11.19 -3.27
N LYS A 79 7.18 11.61 -2.63
CA LYS A 79 8.54 11.24 -3.04
C LYS A 79 8.73 9.73 -2.99
N THR A 80 8.37 9.09 -1.86
CA THR A 80 8.50 7.64 -1.67
C THR A 80 7.68 6.87 -2.70
N LEU A 81 6.42 7.28 -2.96
CA LEU A 81 5.59 6.68 -3.99
C LEU A 81 6.19 6.82 -5.38
N ALA A 82 6.75 8.00 -5.70
CA ALA A 82 7.42 8.23 -6.99
C ALA A 82 8.65 7.33 -7.17
N GLU A 83 9.45 7.14 -6.12
CA GLU A 83 10.59 6.24 -6.12
C GLU A 83 10.15 4.78 -6.32
N LEU A 84 9.13 4.32 -5.58
CA LEU A 84 8.57 2.98 -5.74
C LEU A 84 8.06 2.74 -7.18
N ARG A 85 7.37 3.70 -7.76
CA ARG A 85 6.88 3.61 -9.14
C ARG A 85 8.01 3.61 -10.18
N LYS A 86 9.07 4.37 -9.91
CA LYS A 86 10.25 4.42 -10.79
C LYS A 86 10.98 3.08 -10.80
N GLU A 87 11.13 2.45 -9.64
CA GLU A 87 11.90 1.22 -9.46
C GLU A 87 11.09 -0.04 -9.82
N PHE A 88 9.84 -0.13 -9.37
CA PHE A 88 9.02 -1.34 -9.49
C PHE A 88 7.89 -1.23 -10.52
N GLY A 89 7.81 -0.10 -11.21
CA GLY A 89 6.94 0.07 -12.37
C GLY A 89 5.56 0.64 -12.07
N LYS A 90 4.77 0.77 -13.14
CA LYS A 90 3.48 1.44 -13.13
C LYS A 90 2.39 0.69 -12.35
N ALA A 91 2.57 -0.62 -12.15
CA ALA A 91 1.65 -1.45 -11.36
C ALA A 91 1.60 -1.05 -9.87
N VAL A 92 2.57 -0.26 -9.39
CA VAL A 92 2.52 0.30 -8.04
C VAL A 92 1.48 1.42 -7.99
N ALA A 93 0.32 1.12 -7.44
CA ALA A 93 -0.80 2.06 -7.29
C ALA A 93 -1.23 2.16 -5.82
N PRO A 94 -1.39 3.39 -5.27
CA PRO A 94 -1.71 3.55 -3.86
C PRO A 94 -3.19 3.30 -3.59
N VAL A 95 -3.50 2.34 -2.71
CA VAL A 95 -4.86 2.07 -2.23
C VAL A 95 -5.24 2.91 -1.00
N GLN A 96 -4.22 3.47 -0.33
CA GLN A 96 -4.38 4.44 0.76
C GLN A 96 -3.36 5.55 0.63
N ILE A 97 -3.75 6.78 0.95
CA ILE A 97 -2.87 7.95 1.00
C ILE A 97 -2.99 8.65 2.35
N PRO A 98 -1.90 9.23 2.86
CA PRO A 98 -1.94 10.04 4.08
C PRO A 98 -2.58 11.40 3.83
N PHE A 99 -3.09 12.00 4.90
CA PHE A 99 -3.38 13.44 4.92
C PHE A 99 -2.95 14.06 6.24
N ASN A 100 -2.67 15.34 6.18
CA ASN A 100 -2.16 16.14 7.29
C ASN A 100 -3.23 17.13 7.75
N ASP A 101 -3.07 17.65 8.96
CA ASP A 101 -3.84 18.78 9.45
C ASP A 101 -3.30 20.13 8.90
N GLU A 102 -3.88 21.23 9.36
CA GLU A 102 -3.50 22.61 8.95
C GLU A 102 -2.06 22.97 9.35
N ASP A 103 -1.51 22.30 10.36
CA ASP A 103 -0.12 22.47 10.81
C ASP A 103 0.87 21.56 10.05
N GLY A 104 0.38 20.78 9.08
CA GLY A 104 1.19 19.86 8.29
C GLY A 104 1.51 18.54 8.97
N LYS A 105 0.90 18.24 10.12
CA LYS A 105 1.13 17.02 10.87
C LYS A 105 0.25 15.89 10.35
N PHE A 106 0.83 14.70 10.18
CA PHE A 106 0.10 13.49 9.81
C PHE A 106 -0.99 13.15 10.83
N VAL A 107 -2.23 13.08 10.39
CA VAL A 107 -3.40 12.83 11.26
C VAL A 107 -4.26 11.66 10.82
N GLY A 108 -4.11 11.18 9.59
CA GLY A 108 -4.96 10.11 9.10
C GLY A 108 -4.67 9.68 7.66
N PHE A 109 -5.54 8.85 7.13
CA PHE A 109 -5.43 8.32 5.78
C PHE A 109 -6.78 8.33 5.06
N ILE A 110 -6.72 8.33 3.73
CA ILE A 110 -7.85 8.22 2.84
C ILE A 110 -7.75 6.89 2.10
N ASN A 111 -8.78 6.08 2.16
CA ASN A 111 -8.91 4.90 1.31
C ASN A 111 -9.35 5.36 -0.08
N VAL A 112 -8.49 5.14 -1.07
CA VAL A 112 -8.68 5.58 -2.46
C VAL A 112 -9.84 4.83 -3.13
N ILE A 113 -9.97 3.52 -2.84
CA ILE A 113 -11.01 2.67 -3.44
C ILE A 113 -12.38 3.07 -2.90
N LYS A 114 -12.51 3.15 -1.57
CA LYS A 114 -13.78 3.44 -0.86
C LYS A 114 -14.13 4.92 -0.78
N ARG A 115 -13.19 5.80 -1.13
CA ARG A 115 -13.34 7.25 -1.00
C ARG A 115 -13.72 7.66 0.43
N ASP A 116 -13.20 6.98 1.44
CA ASP A 116 -13.45 7.33 2.83
C ASP A 116 -12.17 7.79 3.53
N ALA A 117 -12.29 8.88 4.28
CA ALA A 117 -11.20 9.43 5.08
C ALA A 117 -11.38 9.03 6.55
N ARG A 118 -10.25 8.71 7.21
CA ARG A 118 -10.21 8.38 8.63
C ARG A 118 -9.07 9.10 9.32
N LYS A 119 -9.34 9.70 10.45
CA LYS A 119 -8.34 10.34 11.30
C LYS A 119 -8.29 9.73 12.69
N LYS A 120 -7.15 9.85 13.33
CA LYS A 120 -6.95 9.43 14.71
C LYS A 120 -7.47 10.50 15.66
N VAL A 121 -8.49 10.14 16.47
CA VAL A 121 -9.05 10.99 17.53
C VAL A 121 -9.02 10.16 18.82
N ASP A 122 -8.38 10.69 19.86
CA ASP A 122 -8.23 10.02 21.16
C ASP A 122 -7.72 8.56 21.06
N GLY A 123 -6.73 8.34 20.19
CA GLY A 123 -6.12 7.03 19.97
C GLY A 123 -6.95 6.07 19.10
N LYS A 124 -8.16 6.44 18.65
CA LYS A 124 -9.03 5.62 17.81
C LYS A 124 -9.19 6.21 16.42
N LEU A 125 -9.22 5.34 15.40
CA LEU A 125 -9.55 5.75 14.03
C LEU A 125 -11.06 6.01 13.91
N GLN A 126 -11.40 7.22 13.46
CA GLN A 126 -12.77 7.64 13.22
C GLN A 126 -12.93 8.15 11.79
N LYS A 127 -14.09 7.86 11.20
CA LYS A 127 -14.44 8.39 9.89
C LYS A 127 -14.59 9.91 9.98
N CYS A 128 -14.06 10.63 8.98
CA CYS A 128 -14.14 12.08 8.87
C CYS A 128 -14.48 12.49 7.44
N PRO A 129 -14.93 13.73 7.22
CA PRO A 129 -15.06 14.28 5.87
C PRO A 129 -13.71 14.22 5.13
N MET A 130 -13.78 13.96 3.82
CA MET A 130 -12.59 14.02 2.98
C MET A 130 -12.11 15.47 2.87
N PRO A 131 -10.81 15.74 3.04
CA PRO A 131 -10.26 17.07 2.82
C PRO A 131 -10.51 17.52 1.36
N GLU A 132 -10.98 18.76 1.18
CA GLU A 132 -11.36 19.28 -0.14
C GLU A 132 -10.18 19.29 -1.13
N ASP A 133 -8.99 19.60 -0.63
CA ASP A 133 -7.74 19.61 -1.40
C ASP A 133 -7.30 18.21 -1.88
N LYS A 134 -7.87 17.14 -1.32
CA LYS A 134 -7.54 15.76 -1.66
C LYS A 134 -8.49 15.10 -2.65
N VAL A 135 -9.65 15.67 -2.89
CA VAL A 135 -10.70 15.08 -3.75
C VAL A 135 -10.16 14.76 -5.14
N ASP A 136 -9.57 15.73 -5.83
CA ASP A 136 -9.03 15.54 -7.18
C ASP A 136 -7.87 14.54 -7.22
N GLN A 137 -7.05 14.54 -6.17
CA GLN A 137 -5.95 13.58 -6.03
C GLN A 137 -6.49 12.15 -5.90
N VAL A 138 -7.48 11.95 -5.04
CA VAL A 138 -8.12 10.65 -4.82
C VAL A 138 -8.74 10.10 -6.11
N GLU A 139 -9.45 10.94 -6.87
CA GLU A 139 -10.06 10.50 -8.13
C GLU A 139 -9.00 10.08 -9.18
N LYS A 140 -7.91 10.83 -9.30
CA LYS A 140 -6.78 10.46 -10.18
C LYS A 140 -6.14 9.15 -9.76
N LEU A 141 -5.90 8.95 -8.46
CA LEU A 141 -5.29 7.73 -7.96
C LEU A 141 -6.23 6.54 -8.06
N ARG A 142 -7.54 6.76 -7.87
CA ARG A 142 -8.55 5.73 -8.07
C ARG A 142 -8.59 5.24 -9.51
N ALA A 143 -8.55 6.15 -10.49
CA ALA A 143 -8.47 5.78 -11.90
C ALA A 143 -7.22 4.91 -12.17
N MET A 144 -6.08 5.26 -11.57
CA MET A 144 -4.85 4.47 -11.67
C MET A 144 -5.00 3.07 -11.05
N VAL A 145 -5.62 2.94 -9.87
CA VAL A 145 -5.87 1.63 -9.24
C VAL A 145 -6.77 0.78 -10.11
N ILE A 146 -7.83 1.35 -10.70
CA ILE A 146 -8.74 0.66 -11.62
C ILE A 146 -8.00 0.18 -12.87
N GLU A 147 -7.13 1.01 -13.45
CA GLU A 147 -6.31 0.63 -14.61
C GLU A 147 -5.42 -0.57 -14.29
N VAL A 148 -4.71 -0.54 -13.15
CA VAL A 148 -3.86 -1.65 -12.70
C VAL A 148 -4.69 -2.91 -12.42
N ALA A 149 -5.85 -2.78 -11.77
CA ALA A 149 -6.76 -3.90 -11.52
C ALA A 149 -7.29 -4.50 -12.82
N ALA A 150 -7.61 -3.67 -13.82
CA ALA A 150 -8.06 -4.11 -15.12
C ALA A 150 -7.00 -4.96 -15.85
N GLU A 151 -5.72 -4.66 -15.68
CA GLU A 151 -4.63 -5.43 -16.28
C GLU A 151 -4.47 -6.84 -15.70
N SER A 152 -5.07 -7.12 -14.54
CA SER A 152 -4.91 -8.38 -13.82
C SER A 152 -5.59 -9.59 -14.48
N SER A 153 -6.61 -9.39 -15.34
CA SER A 153 -7.28 -10.46 -16.09
C SER A 153 -7.94 -9.95 -17.38
N GLU A 154 -8.11 -10.85 -18.36
CA GLU A 154 -8.78 -10.53 -19.62
C GLU A 154 -10.26 -10.14 -19.43
N GLU A 155 -10.92 -10.66 -18.41
CA GLU A 155 -12.30 -10.32 -18.08
C GLU A 155 -12.40 -8.88 -17.58
N LYS A 156 -11.55 -8.49 -16.64
CA LYS A 156 -11.48 -7.12 -16.10
C LYS A 156 -11.06 -6.11 -17.16
N LYS A 157 -10.14 -6.48 -18.07
CA LYS A 157 -9.79 -5.66 -19.23
C LYS A 157 -11.00 -5.37 -20.11
N LYS A 158 -11.81 -6.38 -20.41
CA LYS A 158 -13.02 -6.20 -21.22
C LYS A 158 -14.02 -5.27 -20.55
N LYS A 159 -14.26 -5.41 -19.24
CA LYS A 159 -15.11 -4.51 -18.47
C LYS A 159 -14.60 -3.06 -18.57
N PHE A 160 -13.31 -2.86 -18.33
CA PHE A 160 -12.68 -1.54 -18.39
C PHE A 160 -12.83 -0.87 -19.77
N PHE A 161 -12.61 -1.62 -20.87
CA PHE A 161 -12.79 -1.09 -22.23
C PHE A 161 -14.25 -0.85 -22.64
N ASN A 162 -15.19 -1.49 -21.95
CA ASN A 162 -16.63 -1.28 -22.16
C ASN A 162 -17.21 -0.18 -21.24
N ASP A 163 -16.38 0.58 -20.51
CA ASP A 163 -16.78 1.55 -19.49
C ASP A 163 -17.68 0.94 -18.38
N GLU A 164 -17.53 -0.37 -18.10
CA GLU A 164 -18.19 -1.03 -16.99
C GLU A 164 -17.39 -0.83 -15.71
N GLU A 165 -18.07 -0.44 -14.62
CA GLU A 165 -17.39 -0.25 -13.33
C GLU A 165 -16.91 -1.59 -12.75
N LEU A 166 -15.65 -1.62 -12.30
CA LEU A 166 -15.16 -2.72 -11.47
C LEU A 166 -15.73 -2.56 -10.05
N THR A 167 -16.12 -3.68 -9.44
CA THR A 167 -16.61 -3.70 -8.05
C THR A 167 -15.45 -3.55 -7.07
N GLU A 168 -15.76 -3.30 -5.78
CA GLU A 168 -14.73 -3.25 -4.72
C GLU A 168 -13.99 -4.59 -4.52
N GLU A 169 -14.61 -5.71 -4.89
CA GLU A 169 -14.07 -7.07 -4.76
C GLU A 169 -13.19 -7.47 -5.95
N GLU A 170 -13.37 -6.83 -7.09
CA GLU A 170 -12.58 -7.04 -8.32
C GLU A 170 -11.25 -6.28 -8.30
#